data_f74c8d2d4a225239c9547221b4f46743
#
_entry.id   f74c8d2d4a225239c9547221b4f46743
#
_cell.length_a   1.000
_cell.length_b   1.000
_cell.length_c   1.000
_cell.angle_alpha   90.00
_cell.angle_beta   90.00
_cell.angle_gamma   90.00
#
_symmetry.space_group_name_H-M   'P 1'
#
loop_
_entity.id
_entity.type
_entity.pdbx_description
1 polymer ?
#
loop_
_entity_poly.entity_id
_entity_poly.type
_entity_poly.pdbx_seq_one_letter_code
_entity_poly.pdbx_strand_id
1 'polypeptide(L)'
;RNSLMSYTGYFGIIAAVMLAALVVFMLTVREPEWAAEMREQSVALGLEESGENGEGGGRRLSMDEIKSLVFILLSIVLWFFGYNAVTSKYSVYASNILHKDYNLTLIIAQAAAIVAYLPVGFIASKVGRKKTILAGVLMLTAAFTVASFLNASSPTMLMNAMFALAGIAWATINVNSFPMVVEMCSGGDVGKYTGFYYTASMAAQVATPMLSGLLMDKLGMHVLFPYAAAFTALAFVTMLFVHHGDSCPEAKKGLDALEDMDN
;
A
#
# COMPACT_ATOMS: atom_id res chain seq x y z
N ARG A 1 34.14 -8.59 -11.42
CA ARG A 1 33.99 -7.28 -10.76
C ARG A 1 34.11 -7.52 -9.26
N ASN A 2 35.30 -7.22 -8.69
CA ASN A 2 35.53 -7.38 -7.25
C ASN A 2 34.68 -6.34 -6.52
N SER A 3 33.71 -6.80 -5.75
CA SER A 3 33.03 -5.92 -4.79
C SER A 3 34.04 -5.54 -3.70
N LEU A 4 34.25 -4.25 -3.50
CA LEU A 4 35.19 -3.71 -2.50
C LEU A 4 34.75 -4.02 -1.06
N MET A 5 33.54 -4.54 -0.87
CA MET A 5 32.97 -4.86 0.45
C MET A 5 32.25 -6.21 0.43
N SER A 6 32.47 -7.02 1.47
CA SER A 6 31.73 -8.27 1.63
C SER A 6 30.24 -8.00 1.94
N TYR A 7 29.34 -8.89 1.55
CA TYR A 7 27.92 -8.79 1.91
C TYR A 7 27.71 -8.63 3.42
N THR A 8 28.51 -9.33 4.23
CA THR A 8 28.48 -9.21 5.69
C THR A 8 28.77 -7.79 6.17
N GLY A 9 29.79 -7.12 5.57
CA GLY A 9 30.12 -5.73 5.89
C GLY A 9 29.00 -4.78 5.49
N TYR A 10 28.43 -4.96 4.30
CA TYR A 10 27.32 -4.14 3.80
C TYR A 10 26.08 -4.23 4.70
N PHE A 11 25.63 -5.45 5.00
CA PHE A 11 24.47 -5.65 5.88
C PHE A 11 24.76 -5.27 7.33
N GLY A 12 26.01 -5.44 7.79
CA GLY A 12 26.45 -4.99 9.12
C GLY A 12 26.32 -3.48 9.29
N ILE A 13 26.73 -2.68 8.30
CA ILE A 13 26.55 -1.22 8.32
C ILE A 13 25.08 -0.84 8.35
N ILE A 14 24.25 -1.45 7.50
CA ILE A 14 22.81 -1.18 7.50
C ILE A 14 22.19 -1.50 8.86
N ALA A 15 22.50 -2.66 9.44
CA ALA A 15 22.00 -3.05 10.75
C ALA A 15 22.45 -2.07 11.85
N ALA A 16 23.70 -1.61 11.83
CA ALA A 16 24.22 -0.63 12.78
C ALA A 16 23.49 0.72 12.67
N VAL A 17 23.23 1.21 11.44
CA VAL A 17 22.48 2.45 11.21
C VAL A 17 21.04 2.30 11.69
N MET A 18 20.38 1.17 11.42
CA MET A 18 19.01 0.92 11.88
C MET A 18 18.93 0.85 13.41
N LEU A 19 19.89 0.19 14.08
CA LEU A 19 19.93 0.13 15.54
C LEU A 19 20.19 1.52 16.14
N ALA A 20 21.11 2.30 15.56
CA ALA A 20 21.37 3.66 16.01
C ALA A 20 20.10 4.54 15.86
N ALA A 21 19.41 4.45 14.73
CA ALA A 21 18.15 5.16 14.51
C ALA A 21 17.07 4.74 15.51
N LEU A 22 16.97 3.43 15.81
CA LEU A 22 16.03 2.92 16.82
C LEU A 22 16.34 3.47 18.21
N VAL A 23 17.62 3.50 18.61
CA VAL A 23 18.04 4.06 19.91
C VAL A 23 17.70 5.56 19.98
N VAL A 24 18.00 6.33 18.93
CA VAL A 24 17.63 7.75 18.86
C VAL A 24 16.12 7.91 18.98
N PHE A 25 15.34 7.11 18.25
CA PHE A 25 13.88 7.14 18.31
C PHE A 25 13.38 6.87 19.74
N MET A 26 13.84 5.80 20.38
CA MET A 26 13.43 5.45 21.75
C MET A 26 13.82 6.52 22.81
N LEU A 27 14.92 7.26 22.59
CA LEU A 27 15.35 8.32 23.50
C LEU A 27 14.63 9.65 23.27
N THR A 28 14.16 9.90 22.06
CA THR A 28 13.57 11.20 21.67
C THR A 28 12.06 11.18 21.64
N VAL A 29 11.43 10.03 21.31
CA VAL A 29 9.97 9.92 21.17
C VAL A 29 9.35 9.42 22.46
N ARG A 30 8.53 10.25 23.08
CA ARG A 30 7.75 9.93 24.31
C ARG A 30 6.30 9.70 23.95
N GLU A 31 6.05 8.66 23.17
CA GLU A 31 4.73 8.34 22.64
C GLU A 31 3.61 8.33 23.71
N PRO A 32 3.80 7.73 24.92
CA PRO A 32 2.74 7.73 25.93
C PRO A 32 2.38 9.13 26.44
N GLU A 33 3.37 10.03 26.59
CA GLU A 33 3.14 11.40 27.05
C GLU A 33 2.41 12.21 25.98
N TRP A 34 2.85 12.12 24.73
CA TRP A 34 2.22 12.82 23.61
C TRP A 34 0.81 12.28 23.29
N ALA A 35 0.58 10.99 23.44
CA ALA A 35 -0.75 10.41 23.27
C ALA A 35 -1.72 10.90 24.37
N ALA A 36 -1.23 11.07 25.59
CA ALA A 36 -2.02 11.63 26.68
C ALA A 36 -2.36 13.10 26.43
N GLU A 37 -1.37 13.92 26.03
CA GLU A 37 -1.57 15.34 25.67
C GLU A 37 -2.56 15.50 24.51
N MET A 38 -2.43 14.68 23.45
CA MET A 38 -3.36 14.72 22.31
C MET A 38 -4.78 14.35 22.74
N ARG A 39 -4.95 13.36 23.62
CA ARG A 39 -6.27 12.97 24.14
C ARG A 39 -6.88 14.10 24.95
N GLU A 40 -6.10 14.73 25.83
CA GLU A 40 -6.55 15.85 26.65
C GLU A 40 -6.98 17.04 25.78
N GLN A 41 -6.23 17.34 24.73
CA GLN A 41 -6.59 18.36 23.76
C GLN A 41 -7.85 18.00 22.96
N SER A 42 -8.01 16.74 22.56
CA SER A 42 -9.19 16.28 21.83
C SER A 42 -10.45 16.39 22.66
N VAL A 43 -10.37 16.05 23.95
CA VAL A 43 -11.48 16.25 24.94
C VAL A 43 -11.77 17.72 25.13
N ALA A 44 -10.74 18.59 25.27
CA ALA A 44 -10.90 20.02 25.45
C ALA A 44 -11.55 20.69 24.23
N LEU A 45 -11.34 20.16 23.03
CA LEU A 45 -11.94 20.64 21.79
C LEU A 45 -13.31 20.00 21.49
N GLY A 46 -13.83 19.14 22.37
CA GLY A 46 -15.11 18.45 22.18
C GLY A 46 -15.13 17.43 21.04
N LEU A 47 -13.95 17.00 20.58
CA LEU A 47 -13.80 16.00 19.52
C LEU A 47 -13.93 14.56 20.01
N GLU A 48 -13.76 14.33 21.31
CA GLU A 48 -13.99 13.05 21.99
C GLU A 48 -14.85 13.27 23.23
N GLU A 49 -15.86 12.42 23.44
CA GLU A 49 -16.59 12.38 24.72
C GLU A 49 -15.63 11.89 25.81
N SER A 50 -15.59 12.59 26.94
CA SER A 50 -14.84 12.21 28.13
C SER A 50 -15.43 10.95 28.75
N GLY A 51 -15.08 9.80 28.18
CA GLY A 51 -15.42 8.47 28.68
C GLY A 51 -14.51 8.09 29.85
N GLU A 52 -15.06 8.07 31.06
CA GLU A 52 -14.38 7.79 32.33
C GLU A 52 -13.94 6.33 32.53
N ASN A 53 -13.95 5.49 31.47
CA ASN A 53 -13.52 4.10 31.52
C ASN A 53 -12.49 3.78 30.49
N GLY A 54 -11.28 3.56 30.92
CA GLY A 54 -10.06 3.22 30.17
C GLY A 54 -10.04 1.86 29.45
N GLU A 55 -11.17 1.37 29.00
CA GLU A 55 -11.29 0.24 28.08
C GLU A 55 -11.90 0.78 26.79
N GLY A 56 -11.18 0.67 25.68
CA GLY A 56 -11.48 1.17 24.36
C GLY A 56 -12.93 1.01 23.93
N GLY A 57 -13.76 1.99 24.29
CA GLY A 57 -15.14 2.11 23.90
C GLY A 57 -15.29 2.62 22.46
N GLY A 58 -14.54 2.06 21.52
CA GLY A 58 -14.76 2.33 20.09
C GLY A 58 -16.18 1.90 19.70
N ARG A 59 -16.86 2.72 18.92
CA ARG A 59 -18.15 2.37 18.31
C ARG A 59 -18.05 0.96 17.72
N ARG A 60 -18.93 0.05 18.10
CA ARG A 60 -19.00 -1.27 17.50
C ARG A 60 -19.40 -1.11 16.04
N LEU A 61 -18.53 -1.60 15.15
CA LEU A 61 -18.84 -1.64 13.71
C LEU A 61 -20.11 -2.45 13.46
N SER A 62 -20.93 -1.98 12.53
CA SER A 62 -22.03 -2.76 11.99
C SER A 62 -21.49 -3.98 11.21
N MET A 63 -22.31 -4.99 11.00
CA MET A 63 -21.91 -6.17 10.22
C MET A 63 -21.48 -5.81 8.79
N ASP A 64 -22.04 -4.77 8.22
CA ASP A 64 -21.68 -4.35 6.84
C ASP A 64 -20.38 -3.55 6.81
N GLU A 65 -20.06 -2.79 7.86
CA GLU A 65 -18.75 -2.17 8.05
C GLU A 65 -17.66 -3.23 8.27
N ILE A 66 -17.92 -4.28 9.07
CA ILE A 66 -16.99 -5.40 9.25
C ILE A 66 -16.74 -6.13 7.94
N LYS A 67 -17.77 -6.41 7.13
CA LYS A 67 -17.60 -7.00 5.80
C LYS A 67 -16.72 -6.12 4.91
N SER A 68 -16.97 -4.82 4.88
CA SER A 68 -16.16 -3.87 4.11
C SER A 68 -14.70 -3.88 4.58
N LEU A 69 -14.45 -3.91 5.90
CA LEU A 69 -13.10 -4.01 6.46
C LEU A 69 -12.40 -5.31 6.05
N VAL A 70 -13.08 -6.44 6.13
CA VAL A 70 -12.53 -7.74 5.71
C VAL A 70 -12.21 -7.73 4.21
N PHE A 71 -13.11 -7.22 3.38
CA PHE A 71 -12.88 -7.17 1.93
C PHE A 71 -11.74 -6.21 1.56
N ILE A 72 -11.59 -5.05 2.22
CA ILE A 72 -10.45 -4.16 1.93
C ILE A 72 -9.14 -4.78 2.38
N LEU A 73 -9.08 -5.42 3.57
CA LEU A 73 -7.87 -6.11 4.04
C LEU A 73 -7.51 -7.28 3.12
N LEU A 74 -8.49 -8.04 2.65
CA LEU A 74 -8.28 -9.11 1.66
C LEU A 74 -7.76 -8.52 0.33
N SER A 75 -8.33 -7.43 -0.13
CA SER A 75 -7.85 -6.74 -1.34
C SER A 75 -6.40 -6.29 -1.18
N ILE A 76 -6.03 -5.75 0.00
CA ILE A 76 -4.66 -5.37 0.33
C ILE A 76 -3.73 -6.58 0.18
N VAL A 77 -4.05 -7.69 0.82
CA VAL A 77 -3.25 -8.93 0.70
C VAL A 77 -3.08 -9.33 -0.76
N LEU A 78 -4.16 -9.33 -1.53
CA LEU A 78 -4.15 -9.79 -2.92
C LEU A 78 -3.30 -8.90 -3.84
N TRP A 79 -3.43 -7.57 -3.80
CA TRP A 79 -2.57 -6.73 -4.65
C TRP A 79 -1.11 -6.71 -4.19
N PHE A 80 -0.85 -6.86 -2.87
CA PHE A 80 0.51 -7.06 -2.37
C PHE A 80 1.11 -8.37 -2.87
N PHE A 81 0.33 -9.47 -2.94
CA PHE A 81 0.77 -10.73 -3.53
C PHE A 81 1.16 -10.56 -5.00
N GLY A 82 0.36 -9.85 -5.80
CA GLY A 82 0.68 -9.59 -7.20
C GLY A 82 1.92 -8.71 -7.38
N TYR A 83 1.94 -7.54 -6.75
CA TYR A 83 3.01 -6.56 -6.94
C TYR A 83 4.36 -7.04 -6.39
N ASN A 84 4.39 -7.58 -5.16
CA ASN A 84 5.64 -8.02 -4.55
C ASN A 84 6.25 -9.26 -5.23
N ALA A 85 5.45 -10.11 -5.85
CA ALA A 85 5.98 -11.20 -6.66
C ALA A 85 6.84 -10.65 -7.81
N VAL A 86 6.31 -9.68 -8.55
CA VAL A 86 7.02 -9.05 -9.67
C VAL A 86 8.25 -8.31 -9.18
N THR A 87 8.13 -7.42 -8.19
CA THR A 87 9.26 -6.61 -7.72
C THR A 87 10.38 -7.44 -7.13
N SER A 88 10.08 -8.56 -6.46
CA SER A 88 11.09 -9.44 -5.87
C SER A 88 11.76 -10.40 -6.87
N LYS A 89 11.06 -10.80 -7.93
CA LYS A 89 11.53 -11.86 -8.85
C LYS A 89 11.84 -11.35 -10.25
N TYR A 90 11.47 -10.13 -10.59
CA TYR A 90 11.67 -9.59 -11.95
C TYR A 90 13.13 -9.60 -12.40
N SER A 91 14.08 -9.32 -11.52
CA SER A 91 15.51 -9.34 -11.89
C SER A 91 15.95 -10.70 -12.39
N VAL A 92 15.52 -11.77 -11.73
CA VAL A 92 15.80 -13.16 -12.13
C VAL A 92 15.06 -13.51 -13.42
N TYR A 93 13.79 -13.11 -13.53
CA TYR A 93 12.97 -13.32 -14.72
C TYR A 93 13.57 -12.62 -15.95
N ALA A 94 13.94 -11.34 -15.82
CA ALA A 94 14.49 -10.55 -16.92
C ALA A 94 15.84 -11.10 -17.40
N SER A 95 16.70 -11.54 -16.49
CA SER A 95 17.99 -12.12 -16.82
C SER A 95 17.87 -13.47 -17.53
N ASN A 96 16.96 -14.36 -17.05
CA ASN A 96 16.90 -15.75 -17.53
C ASN A 96 15.91 -15.96 -18.68
N ILE A 97 14.83 -15.17 -18.76
CA ILE A 97 13.77 -15.34 -19.77
C ILE A 97 13.84 -14.27 -20.85
N LEU A 98 14.00 -12.99 -20.45
CA LEU A 98 14.01 -11.89 -21.40
C LEU A 98 15.40 -11.62 -21.97
N HIS A 99 16.47 -12.05 -21.29
CA HIS A 99 17.86 -11.72 -21.58
C HIS A 99 18.10 -10.20 -21.72
N LYS A 100 17.48 -9.42 -20.83
CA LYS A 100 17.50 -7.95 -20.83
C LYS A 100 17.98 -7.40 -19.48
N ASP A 101 18.48 -6.17 -19.52
CA ASP A 101 18.79 -5.43 -18.27
C ASP A 101 17.48 -5.04 -17.58
N TYR A 102 17.40 -5.41 -16.30
CA TYR A 102 16.24 -5.13 -15.44
C TYR A 102 16.35 -3.80 -14.69
N ASN A 103 17.56 -3.24 -14.56
CA ASN A 103 17.81 -2.08 -13.70
C ASN A 103 17.03 -0.86 -14.19
N LEU A 104 17.15 -0.54 -15.47
CA LEU A 104 16.45 0.60 -16.05
C LEU A 104 14.93 0.46 -15.93
N THR A 105 14.40 -0.74 -16.15
CA THR A 105 12.96 -1.02 -16.04
C THR A 105 12.44 -0.78 -14.62
N LEU A 106 13.17 -1.24 -13.59
CA LEU A 106 12.81 -1.00 -12.20
C LEU A 106 12.94 0.47 -11.80
N ILE A 107 13.97 1.17 -12.28
CA ILE A 107 14.14 2.62 -12.06
C ILE A 107 12.97 3.40 -12.66
N ILE A 108 12.56 3.05 -13.89
CA ILE A 108 11.41 3.70 -14.55
C ILE A 108 10.13 3.49 -13.73
N ALA A 109 9.88 2.28 -13.22
CA ALA A 109 8.72 2.01 -12.37
C ALA A 109 8.70 2.89 -11.13
N GLN A 110 9.83 2.99 -10.43
CA GLN A 110 9.97 3.81 -9.23
C GLN A 110 9.84 5.31 -9.52
N ALA A 111 10.48 5.80 -10.58
CA ALA A 111 10.36 7.20 -11.00
C ALA A 111 8.91 7.56 -11.35
N ALA A 112 8.22 6.70 -12.09
CA ALA A 112 6.82 6.88 -12.42
C ALA A 112 5.91 6.88 -11.17
N ALA A 113 6.19 6.02 -10.18
CA ALA A 113 5.47 6.02 -8.92
C ALA A 113 5.67 7.33 -8.15
N ILE A 114 6.91 7.81 -8.03
CA ILE A 114 7.22 9.07 -7.33
C ILE A 114 6.47 10.25 -7.96
N VAL A 115 6.50 10.36 -9.28
CA VAL A 115 5.78 11.43 -10.00
C VAL A 115 4.27 11.32 -9.81
N ALA A 116 3.72 10.11 -9.73
CA ALA A 116 2.30 9.88 -9.58
C ALA A 116 1.76 10.17 -8.17
N TYR A 117 2.59 10.10 -7.12
CA TYR A 117 2.12 10.27 -5.74
C TYR A 117 1.37 11.59 -5.50
N LEU A 118 1.88 12.71 -6.01
CA LEU A 118 1.27 14.03 -5.81
C LEU A 118 -0.08 14.17 -6.54
N PRO A 119 -0.18 13.95 -7.88
CA PRO A 119 -1.45 14.14 -8.59
C PRO A 119 -2.52 13.14 -8.15
N VAL A 120 -2.14 11.92 -7.75
CA VAL A 120 -3.09 10.90 -7.28
C VAL A 120 -3.81 11.34 -6.01
N GLY A 121 -3.14 11.99 -5.07
CA GLY A 121 -3.79 12.53 -3.87
C GLY A 121 -4.90 13.53 -4.22
N PHE A 122 -4.64 14.45 -5.17
CA PHE A 122 -5.66 15.39 -5.65
C PHE A 122 -6.82 14.72 -6.40
N ILE A 123 -6.53 13.69 -7.18
CA ILE A 123 -7.56 12.93 -7.89
C ILE A 123 -8.46 12.20 -6.88
N ALA A 124 -7.87 11.56 -5.89
CA ALA A 124 -8.58 10.80 -4.89
C ALA A 124 -9.52 11.68 -4.03
N SER A 125 -9.11 12.90 -3.71
CA SER A 125 -9.96 13.84 -2.97
C SER A 125 -11.21 14.29 -3.75
N LYS A 126 -11.16 14.26 -5.10
CA LYS A 126 -12.28 14.66 -5.96
C LYS A 126 -13.17 13.48 -6.40
N VAL A 127 -12.57 12.35 -6.68
CA VAL A 127 -13.26 11.19 -7.30
C VAL A 127 -13.69 10.16 -6.25
N GLY A 128 -13.04 10.17 -5.09
CA GLY A 128 -13.19 9.18 -4.02
C GLY A 128 -12.06 8.15 -4.03
N ARG A 129 -11.73 7.66 -2.84
CA ARG A 129 -10.59 6.72 -2.66
C ARG A 129 -10.86 5.37 -3.27
N LYS A 130 -12.08 4.81 -3.10
CA LYS A 130 -12.46 3.51 -3.65
C LYS A 130 -12.30 3.48 -5.17
N LYS A 131 -12.83 4.48 -5.88
CA LYS A 131 -12.75 4.55 -7.35
C LYS A 131 -11.31 4.69 -7.81
N THR A 132 -10.51 5.47 -7.10
CA THR A 132 -9.09 5.68 -7.39
C THR A 132 -8.30 4.38 -7.18
N ILE A 133 -8.54 3.63 -6.10
CA ILE A 133 -7.94 2.32 -5.88
C ILE A 133 -8.35 1.34 -6.98
N LEU A 134 -9.62 1.26 -7.33
CA LEU A 134 -10.09 0.39 -8.40
C LEU A 134 -9.40 0.70 -9.74
N ALA A 135 -9.25 1.99 -10.09
CA ALA A 135 -8.49 2.39 -11.27
C ALA A 135 -7.02 1.94 -11.18
N GLY A 136 -6.37 2.11 -10.03
CA GLY A 136 -5.01 1.65 -9.79
C GLY A 136 -4.87 0.14 -9.94
N VAL A 137 -5.76 -0.65 -9.33
CA VAL A 137 -5.74 -2.11 -9.42
C VAL A 137 -5.99 -2.58 -10.85
N LEU A 138 -6.89 -1.92 -11.59
CA LEU A 138 -7.14 -2.22 -13.00
C LEU A 138 -5.90 -1.93 -13.87
N MET A 139 -5.24 -0.79 -13.68
CA MET A 139 -3.99 -0.45 -14.37
C MET A 139 -2.90 -1.47 -14.06
N LEU A 140 -2.77 -1.89 -12.80
CA LEU A 140 -1.77 -2.88 -12.38
C LEU A 140 -2.04 -4.25 -13.02
N THR A 141 -3.30 -4.69 -13.04
CA THR A 141 -3.73 -5.92 -13.70
C THR A 141 -3.46 -5.88 -15.19
N ALA A 142 -3.79 -4.77 -15.86
CA ALA A 142 -3.52 -4.60 -17.28
C ALA A 142 -2.01 -4.64 -17.58
N ALA A 143 -1.19 -3.95 -16.79
CA ALA A 143 0.26 -3.94 -16.94
C ALA A 143 0.85 -5.36 -16.82
N PHE A 144 0.46 -6.13 -15.83
CA PHE A 144 0.95 -7.50 -15.63
C PHE A 144 0.38 -8.48 -16.66
N THR A 145 -0.86 -8.31 -17.08
CA THR A 145 -1.45 -9.11 -18.16
C THR A 145 -0.68 -8.90 -19.47
N VAL A 146 -0.44 -7.66 -19.87
CA VAL A 146 0.37 -7.38 -21.08
C VAL A 146 1.79 -7.91 -20.92
N ALA A 147 2.42 -7.69 -19.76
CA ALA A 147 3.77 -8.19 -19.48
C ALA A 147 3.88 -9.72 -19.58
N SER A 148 2.81 -10.46 -19.31
CA SER A 148 2.78 -11.93 -19.41
C SER A 148 2.96 -12.45 -20.86
N PHE A 149 2.65 -11.64 -21.85
CA PHE A 149 2.83 -11.98 -23.27
C PHE A 149 4.18 -11.53 -23.84
N LEU A 150 4.97 -10.76 -23.07
CA LEU A 150 6.27 -10.27 -23.54
C LEU A 150 7.35 -11.34 -23.40
N ASN A 151 8.24 -11.37 -24.38
CA ASN A 151 9.35 -12.33 -24.49
C ASN A 151 10.66 -11.62 -24.87
N ALA A 152 11.73 -12.39 -25.08
CA ALA A 152 13.06 -11.86 -25.41
C ALA A 152 13.09 -10.99 -26.68
N SER A 153 12.23 -11.30 -27.66
CA SER A 153 12.14 -10.54 -28.92
C SER A 153 11.28 -9.27 -28.84
N SER A 154 10.48 -9.13 -27.76
CA SER A 154 9.62 -7.96 -27.57
C SER A 154 10.43 -6.69 -27.37
N PRO A 155 9.96 -5.51 -27.85
CA PRO A 155 10.65 -4.25 -27.63
C PRO A 155 10.82 -3.93 -26.12
N THR A 156 12.03 -3.59 -25.70
CA THR A 156 12.31 -3.21 -24.31
C THR A 156 11.48 -1.99 -23.88
N MET A 157 11.18 -1.08 -24.80
CA MET A 157 10.32 0.08 -24.54
C MET A 157 8.93 -0.32 -24.08
N LEU A 158 8.35 -1.41 -24.59
CA LEU A 158 7.03 -1.88 -24.17
C LEU A 158 7.06 -2.43 -22.74
N MET A 159 8.12 -3.18 -22.37
CA MET A 159 8.31 -3.62 -20.99
C MET A 159 8.46 -2.42 -20.05
N ASN A 160 9.28 -1.43 -20.41
CA ASN A 160 9.46 -0.21 -19.65
C ASN A 160 8.15 0.57 -19.48
N ALA A 161 7.32 0.64 -20.52
CA ALA A 161 6.01 1.27 -20.46
C ALA A 161 5.05 0.52 -19.49
N MET A 162 5.04 -0.81 -19.51
CA MET A 162 4.24 -1.61 -18.58
C MET A 162 4.71 -1.43 -17.12
N PHE A 163 6.01 -1.33 -16.89
CA PHE A 163 6.54 -1.07 -15.55
C PHE A 163 6.30 0.38 -15.10
N ALA A 164 6.34 1.36 -15.98
CA ALA A 164 5.91 2.72 -15.67
C ALA A 164 4.43 2.75 -15.27
N LEU A 165 3.57 2.07 -16.03
CA LEU A 165 2.15 1.93 -15.71
C LEU A 165 1.94 1.23 -14.35
N ALA A 166 2.69 0.16 -14.09
CA ALA A 166 2.65 -0.54 -12.80
C ALA A 166 3.10 0.35 -11.63
N GLY A 167 4.10 1.21 -11.85
CA GLY A 167 4.55 2.20 -10.86
C GLY A 167 3.48 3.24 -10.54
N ILE A 168 2.84 3.83 -11.56
CA ILE A 168 1.71 4.76 -11.40
C ILE A 168 0.56 4.06 -10.68
N ALA A 169 0.22 2.85 -11.10
CA ALA A 169 -0.84 2.04 -10.50
C ALA A 169 -0.57 1.77 -9.01
N TRP A 170 0.67 1.40 -8.68
CA TRP A 170 1.11 1.16 -7.31
C TRP A 170 0.99 2.42 -6.43
N ALA A 171 1.44 3.57 -6.91
CA ALA A 171 1.26 4.84 -6.23
C ALA A 171 -0.21 5.16 -5.99
N THR A 172 -1.05 4.93 -7.01
CA THR A 172 -2.50 5.15 -6.96
C THR A 172 -3.18 4.31 -5.89
N ILE A 173 -2.75 3.06 -5.72
CA ILE A 173 -3.27 2.17 -4.68
C ILE A 173 -2.77 2.61 -3.30
N ASN A 174 -1.46 2.81 -3.12
CA ASN A 174 -0.85 3.03 -1.80
C ASN A 174 -1.28 4.33 -1.14
N VAL A 175 -1.38 5.44 -1.90
CA VAL A 175 -1.83 6.74 -1.36
C VAL A 175 -3.21 6.64 -0.71
N ASN A 176 -4.06 5.75 -1.22
CA ASN A 176 -5.47 5.71 -0.85
C ASN A 176 -5.81 4.55 0.11
N SER A 177 -5.04 3.45 0.09
CA SER A 177 -5.41 2.24 0.81
C SER A 177 -5.32 2.37 2.32
N PHE A 178 -4.25 2.95 2.85
CA PHE A 178 -4.09 3.16 4.28
C PHE A 178 -5.13 4.13 4.85
N PRO A 179 -5.30 5.34 4.29
CA PRO A 179 -6.35 6.26 4.75
C PRO A 179 -7.75 5.65 4.69
N MET A 180 -8.06 4.87 3.64
CA MET A 180 -9.37 4.23 3.51
C MET A 180 -9.66 3.23 4.65
N VAL A 181 -8.65 2.51 5.15
CA VAL A 181 -8.80 1.62 6.30
C VAL A 181 -8.97 2.41 7.59
N VAL A 182 -8.18 3.47 7.79
CA VAL A 182 -8.23 4.29 9.00
C VAL A 182 -9.52 5.12 9.07
N GLU A 183 -10.09 5.57 7.97
CA GLU A 183 -11.38 6.28 7.94
C GLU A 183 -12.58 5.43 8.37
N MET A 184 -12.42 4.11 8.44
CA MET A 184 -13.44 3.22 9.00
C MET A 184 -13.46 3.21 10.53
N CYS A 185 -12.44 3.78 11.20
CA CYS A 185 -12.39 3.83 12.66
C CYS A 185 -13.12 5.06 13.20
N SER A 186 -13.62 4.95 14.42
CA SER A 186 -13.93 6.09 15.28
C SER A 186 -12.66 6.52 16.03
N GLY A 187 -12.55 7.82 16.36
CA GLY A 187 -11.32 8.50 16.79
C GLY A 187 -10.36 7.76 17.74
N GLY A 188 -10.88 6.95 18.68
CA GLY A 188 -10.03 6.21 19.64
C GLY A 188 -9.37 4.94 19.13
N ASP A 189 -9.77 4.41 17.95
CA ASP A 189 -9.35 3.09 17.45
C ASP A 189 -8.31 3.15 16.32
N VAL A 190 -7.76 4.31 15.97
CA VAL A 190 -6.82 4.50 14.86
C VAL A 190 -5.64 3.52 14.90
N GLY A 191 -5.06 3.30 16.09
CA GLY A 191 -3.95 2.35 16.25
C GLY A 191 -4.32 0.92 15.90
N LYS A 192 -5.53 0.47 16.23
CA LYS A 192 -6.04 -0.87 15.91
C LYS A 192 -6.20 -1.08 14.39
N TYR A 193 -6.78 -0.10 13.68
CA TYR A 193 -6.96 -0.19 12.23
C TYR A 193 -5.64 -0.05 11.49
N THR A 194 -4.73 0.79 11.97
CA THR A 194 -3.34 0.83 11.53
C THR A 194 -2.67 -0.54 11.68
N GLY A 195 -2.87 -1.20 12.83
CA GLY A 195 -2.39 -2.56 13.08
C GLY A 195 -2.96 -3.58 12.08
N PHE A 196 -4.25 -3.53 11.78
CA PHE A 196 -4.87 -4.41 10.77
C PHE A 196 -4.28 -4.22 9.38
N TYR A 197 -4.11 -2.95 8.94
CA TYR A 197 -3.51 -2.63 7.65
C TYR A 197 -2.08 -3.17 7.53
N TYR A 198 -1.22 -2.88 8.51
CA TYR A 198 0.17 -3.33 8.48
C TYR A 198 0.30 -4.84 8.66
N THR A 199 -0.54 -5.48 9.48
CA THR A 199 -0.55 -6.93 9.61
C THR A 199 -0.87 -7.60 8.27
N ALA A 200 -1.92 -7.14 7.58
CA ALA A 200 -2.32 -7.67 6.28
C ALA A 200 -1.22 -7.45 5.21
N SER A 201 -0.71 -6.22 5.10
CA SER A 201 0.28 -5.86 4.08
C SER A 201 1.65 -6.52 4.33
N MET A 202 2.14 -6.55 5.57
CA MET A 202 3.42 -7.16 5.91
C MET A 202 3.37 -8.68 5.82
N ALA A 203 2.28 -9.32 6.26
CA ALA A 203 2.10 -10.77 6.07
C ALA A 203 2.15 -11.13 4.59
N ALA A 204 1.48 -10.36 3.73
CA ALA A 204 1.55 -10.54 2.28
C ALA A 204 2.98 -10.35 1.75
N GLN A 205 3.71 -9.32 2.17
CA GLN A 205 5.08 -9.06 1.74
C GLN A 205 6.04 -10.19 2.11
N VAL A 206 5.90 -10.77 3.31
CA VAL A 206 6.73 -11.90 3.75
C VAL A 206 6.37 -13.18 3.01
N ALA A 207 5.09 -13.47 2.82
CA ALA A 207 4.63 -14.71 2.19
C ALA A 207 4.87 -14.72 0.66
N THR A 208 4.78 -13.57 0.00
CA THR A 208 4.82 -13.47 -1.47
C THR A 208 6.12 -13.99 -2.10
N PRO A 209 7.33 -13.61 -1.66
CA PRO A 209 8.57 -14.12 -2.26
C PRO A 209 8.72 -15.63 -2.13
N MET A 210 8.21 -16.21 -1.03
CA MET A 210 8.22 -17.65 -0.79
C MET A 210 7.25 -18.37 -1.75
N LEU A 211 6.00 -17.91 -1.80
CA LEU A 211 4.98 -18.51 -2.66
C LEU A 211 5.31 -18.36 -4.14
N SER A 212 5.69 -17.16 -4.59
CA SER A 212 6.06 -16.90 -5.97
C SER A 212 7.31 -17.68 -6.38
N GLY A 213 8.32 -17.79 -5.49
CA GLY A 213 9.50 -18.61 -5.71
C GLY A 213 9.15 -20.09 -5.89
N LEU A 214 8.35 -20.66 -4.97
CA LEU A 214 7.90 -22.04 -5.05
C LEU A 214 7.13 -22.34 -6.34
N LEU A 215 6.27 -21.42 -6.77
CA LEU A 215 5.51 -21.58 -8.01
C LEU A 215 6.42 -21.48 -9.25
N MET A 216 7.38 -20.55 -9.25
CA MET A 216 8.36 -20.44 -10.32
C MET A 216 9.26 -21.69 -10.42
N ASP A 217 9.64 -22.28 -9.30
CA ASP A 217 10.44 -23.51 -9.27
C ASP A 217 9.66 -24.73 -9.79
N LYS A 218 8.36 -24.83 -9.49
CA LYS A 218 7.53 -25.98 -9.88
C LYS A 218 6.91 -25.85 -11.27
N LEU A 219 6.46 -24.66 -11.66
CA LEU A 219 5.70 -24.40 -12.89
C LEU A 219 6.53 -23.65 -13.95
N GLY A 220 7.75 -23.26 -13.60
CA GLY A 220 8.63 -22.48 -14.46
C GLY A 220 8.48 -20.96 -14.28
N MET A 221 9.51 -20.22 -14.72
CA MET A 221 9.59 -18.76 -14.50
C MET A 221 8.47 -17.99 -15.20
N HIS A 222 7.90 -18.50 -16.27
CA HIS A 222 6.82 -17.86 -17.04
C HIS A 222 5.54 -17.61 -16.21
N VAL A 223 5.38 -18.29 -15.06
CA VAL A 223 4.22 -18.12 -14.19
C VAL A 223 4.18 -16.76 -13.47
N LEU A 224 5.30 -16.02 -13.42
CA LEU A 224 5.43 -14.80 -12.64
C LEU A 224 4.35 -13.74 -12.94
N PHE A 225 4.24 -13.34 -14.20
CA PHE A 225 3.27 -12.31 -14.60
C PHE A 225 1.82 -12.81 -14.61
N PRO A 226 1.50 -14.02 -15.11
CA PRO A 226 0.16 -14.60 -14.94
C PRO A 226 -0.29 -14.70 -13.48
N TYR A 227 0.60 -15.12 -12.58
CA TYR A 227 0.36 -15.10 -11.14
C TYR A 227 0.00 -13.70 -10.66
N ALA A 228 0.84 -12.71 -10.97
CA ALA A 228 0.63 -11.33 -10.53
C ALA A 228 -0.68 -10.75 -11.09
N ALA A 229 -0.98 -10.99 -12.36
CA ALA A 229 -2.23 -10.56 -12.99
C ALA A 229 -3.46 -11.20 -12.35
N ALA A 230 -3.41 -12.49 -12.04
CA ALA A 230 -4.51 -13.20 -11.39
C ALA A 230 -4.80 -12.64 -9.99
N PHE A 231 -3.75 -12.43 -9.16
CA PHE A 231 -3.92 -11.88 -7.82
C PHE A 231 -4.43 -10.44 -7.83
N THR A 232 -3.93 -9.59 -8.74
CA THR A 232 -4.43 -8.22 -8.86
C THR A 232 -5.85 -8.17 -9.43
N ALA A 233 -6.23 -9.07 -10.34
CA ALA A 233 -7.60 -9.20 -10.81
C ALA A 233 -8.55 -9.63 -9.68
N LEU A 234 -8.15 -10.59 -8.83
CA LEU A 234 -8.91 -10.97 -7.64
C LEU A 234 -9.03 -9.80 -6.65
N ALA A 235 -7.97 -9.00 -6.48
CA ALA A 235 -8.03 -7.79 -5.67
C ALA A 235 -9.07 -6.77 -6.21
N PHE A 236 -9.17 -6.63 -7.52
CA PHE A 236 -10.20 -5.81 -8.15
C PHE A 236 -11.61 -6.30 -7.79
N VAL A 237 -11.84 -7.60 -7.89
CA VAL A 237 -13.14 -8.21 -7.56
C VAL A 237 -13.49 -8.00 -6.08
N THR A 238 -12.55 -8.29 -5.16
CA THR A 238 -12.80 -8.11 -3.72
C THR A 238 -13.04 -6.64 -3.35
N MET A 239 -12.35 -5.71 -4.01
CA MET A 239 -12.52 -4.27 -3.78
C MET A 239 -13.89 -3.74 -4.23
N LEU A 240 -14.57 -4.40 -5.18
CA LEU A 240 -15.93 -4.03 -5.57
C LEU A 240 -16.93 -4.19 -4.40
N PHE A 241 -16.71 -5.18 -3.52
CA PHE A 241 -17.57 -5.47 -2.37
C PHE A 241 -17.32 -4.55 -1.15
N VAL A 242 -16.35 -3.66 -1.22
CA VAL A 242 -16.10 -2.65 -0.17
C VAL A 242 -17.08 -1.50 -0.37
N HIS A 243 -17.89 -1.20 0.64
CA HIS A 243 -18.91 -0.14 0.59
C HIS A 243 -18.66 1.01 1.57
N HIS A 244 -17.76 0.84 2.54
CA HIS A 244 -17.44 1.82 3.59
C HIS A 244 -15.96 2.22 3.52
N GLY A 245 -15.62 3.34 4.17
CA GLY A 245 -14.24 3.86 4.19
C GLY A 245 -13.90 4.80 3.02
N ASP A 246 -14.88 5.19 2.22
CA ASP A 246 -14.75 6.15 1.12
C ASP A 246 -15.46 7.46 1.50
N SER A 247 -14.99 8.12 2.54
CA SER A 247 -15.46 9.47 2.87
C SER A 247 -14.86 10.44 1.84
N CYS A 248 -15.71 10.86 0.89
CA CYS A 248 -15.50 12.14 0.22
C CYS A 248 -15.94 13.21 1.21
N PRO A 249 -15.08 14.01 1.82
CA PRO A 249 -15.53 15.20 2.51
C PRO A 249 -16.16 16.08 1.44
N GLU A 250 -17.49 16.19 1.43
CA GLU A 250 -18.17 17.22 0.67
C GLU A 250 -17.62 18.54 1.22
N ALA A 251 -16.86 19.26 0.39
CA ALA A 251 -16.45 20.61 0.73
C ALA A 251 -17.74 21.40 0.97
N LYS A 252 -18.01 21.74 2.24
CA LYS A 252 -19.12 22.59 2.60
C LYS A 252 -19.04 23.82 1.72
N LYS A 253 -20.04 24.04 0.88
CA LYS A 253 -20.06 25.14 -0.09
C LYS A 253 -20.79 26.33 0.51
N GLY A 254 -20.15 27.49 0.48
CA GLY A 254 -20.81 28.76 0.78
C GLY A 254 -21.04 29.01 2.26
N LEU A 255 -22.23 29.45 2.63
CA LEU A 255 -22.62 29.89 3.98
C LEU A 255 -22.44 28.84 5.07
N ASP A 256 -22.62 27.54 4.76
CA ASP A 256 -22.43 26.43 5.71
C ASP A 256 -20.98 26.28 6.19
N ALA A 257 -19.99 26.82 5.44
CA ALA A 257 -18.59 26.81 5.86
C ALA A 257 -18.28 27.96 6.85
N LEU A 258 -19.14 28.98 6.94
CA LEU A 258 -18.97 30.13 7.83
C LEU A 258 -19.65 29.90 9.19
N GLU A 259 -20.71 29.09 9.26
CA GLU A 259 -21.40 28.78 10.53
C GLU A 259 -20.52 28.02 11.53
N ASP A 260 -19.53 27.24 11.06
CA ASP A 260 -18.60 26.52 11.95
C ASP A 260 -17.45 27.40 12.48
N MET A 261 -17.31 28.65 12.01
CA MET A 261 -16.30 29.61 12.48
C MET A 261 -16.82 30.52 13.63
N ASP A 262 -18.13 30.51 13.88
CA ASP A 262 -18.79 31.34 14.90
C ASP A 262 -19.26 30.53 16.13
N ASN A 263 -18.95 29.23 16.21
CA ASN A 263 -19.14 28.36 17.35
C ASN A 263 -17.78 27.83 17.82
#